data_b57ce624ad3412cff6804c583d982d2d
#
_entry.id   b57ce624ad3412cff6804c583d982d2d
#
_cell.length_a   1.000
_cell.length_b   1.000
_cell.length_c   1.000
_cell.angle_alpha   90.00
_cell.angle_beta   90.00
_cell.angle_gamma   90.00
#
_symmetry.space_group_name_H-M   'P 1'
#
loop_
_entity.id
_entity.type
_entity.pdbx_description
1 polymer ?
#
loop_
_entity_poly.entity_id
_entity_poly.type
_entity_poly.pdbx_seq_one_letter_code
_entity_poly.pdbx_strand_id
1 'polypeptide(L)'
;MNFNLGFYATTRNKSSKADIFKVYDEIKDEYMKINRFMIAAPKSGSGKTMITCALLQLLKDSGKNVSSYKCGPDYIDPMFHKKVLGVPSKNLDTFFTDEKTTVQLFLDERADDDFAVLEGVMGLYDGLGGIYEQGSSYHLAKVTQTPIILCLLYTSPSPRD
;
A
#
# COMPACT_ATOMS: atom_id res chain seq x y z
N MET A 1 24.23 1.09 0.60
CA MET A 1 24.37 2.18 -0.40
C MET A 1 23.15 3.06 -0.28
N ASN A 2 23.31 4.23 0.34
CA ASN A 2 22.18 5.16 0.54
C ASN A 2 21.86 5.84 -0.78
N PHE A 3 20.83 5.41 -1.47
CA PHE A 3 20.27 6.14 -2.61
C PHE A 3 19.36 7.26 -2.09
N ASN A 4 19.87 8.48 -2.16
CA ASN A 4 19.14 9.68 -1.81
C ASN A 4 18.21 10.05 -3.00
N LEU A 5 16.97 9.57 -3.00
CA LEU A 5 15.94 9.83 -4.01
C LEU A 5 15.56 11.32 -4.15
N GLY A 6 16.08 12.19 -3.27
CA GLY A 6 15.95 13.65 -3.38
C GLY A 6 16.59 14.27 -4.63
N PHE A 7 17.35 13.51 -5.42
CA PHE A 7 18.10 14.05 -6.56
C PHE A 7 17.31 14.13 -7.86
N TYR A 8 16.14 13.50 -7.96
CA TYR A 8 15.38 13.46 -9.22
C TYR A 8 14.43 14.62 -9.46
N ALA A 9 14.19 15.46 -8.45
CA ALA A 9 13.27 16.60 -8.60
C ALA A 9 13.92 17.86 -9.20
N THR A 10 15.25 17.93 -9.37
CA THR A 10 15.96 19.18 -9.74
C THR A 10 16.74 19.14 -11.04
N THR A 11 16.87 18.02 -11.74
CA THR A 11 17.55 18.01 -13.04
C THR A 11 16.57 18.15 -14.19
N ARG A 12 16.15 19.36 -14.47
CA ARG A 12 15.59 19.80 -15.75
C ARG A 12 16.72 19.80 -16.82
N ASN A 13 17.25 18.63 -17.15
CA ASN A 13 18.15 18.48 -18.28
C ASN A 13 17.85 17.18 -19.01
N LYS A 14 17.67 17.31 -20.32
CA LYS A 14 17.42 16.32 -21.36
C LYS A 14 18.04 14.94 -21.08
N SER A 15 17.42 14.14 -20.22
CA SER A 15 17.71 12.72 -20.14
C SER A 15 17.15 12.05 -21.39
N SER A 16 17.93 11.19 -22.04
CA SER A 16 17.47 10.45 -23.19
C SER A 16 16.34 9.48 -22.79
N LYS A 17 15.45 9.10 -23.72
CA LYS A 17 14.44 8.07 -23.44
C LYS A 17 15.04 6.79 -22.87
N ALA A 18 16.26 6.43 -23.27
CA ALA A 18 16.99 5.26 -22.79
C ALA A 18 17.33 5.35 -21.30
N ASP A 19 17.71 6.54 -20.80
CA ASP A 19 18.03 6.75 -19.38
C ASP A 19 16.78 6.62 -18.50
N ILE A 20 15.62 7.07 -19.00
CA ILE A 20 14.34 6.94 -18.30
C ILE A 20 13.93 5.47 -18.20
N PHE A 21 14.09 4.67 -19.25
CA PHE A 21 13.76 3.24 -19.21
C PHE A 21 14.68 2.47 -18.27
N LYS A 22 15.97 2.77 -18.26
CA LYS A 22 16.93 2.13 -17.35
C LYS A 22 16.62 2.40 -15.87
N VAL A 23 16.30 3.66 -15.53
CA VAL A 23 15.86 4.03 -14.19
C VAL A 23 14.54 3.35 -13.81
N TYR A 24 13.61 3.22 -14.76
CA TYR A 24 12.36 2.50 -14.53
C TYR A 24 12.58 1.02 -14.24
N ASP A 25 13.48 0.36 -14.97
CA ASP A 25 13.80 -1.06 -14.75
C ASP A 25 14.54 -1.27 -13.43
N GLU A 26 15.47 -0.41 -13.05
CA GLU A 26 16.15 -0.45 -11.75
C GLU A 26 15.16 -0.27 -10.57
N ILE A 27 14.25 0.70 -10.68
CA ILE A 27 13.19 0.91 -9.68
C ILE A 27 12.25 -0.29 -9.62
N LYS A 28 11.93 -0.90 -10.75
CA LYS A 28 11.06 -2.07 -10.83
C LYS A 28 11.68 -3.29 -10.13
N ASP A 29 12.96 -3.53 -10.31
CA ASP A 29 13.67 -4.65 -9.68
C ASP A 29 13.75 -4.48 -8.16
N GLU A 30 13.98 -3.28 -7.66
CA GLU A 30 13.96 -2.96 -6.24
C GLU A 30 12.55 -3.09 -5.66
N TYR A 31 11.56 -2.60 -6.39
CA TYR A 31 10.14 -2.71 -6.06
C TYR A 31 9.66 -4.16 -5.91
N MET A 32 10.14 -5.07 -6.74
CA MET A 32 9.76 -6.49 -6.68
C MET A 32 10.34 -7.24 -5.47
N LYS A 33 11.37 -6.70 -4.82
CA LYS A 33 12.00 -7.31 -3.63
C LYS A 33 11.25 -7.02 -2.31
N ILE A 34 10.29 -6.11 -2.33
CA ILE A 34 9.57 -5.70 -1.13
C ILE A 34 8.52 -6.75 -0.76
N ASN A 35 8.63 -7.37 0.40
CA ASN A 35 7.56 -8.18 0.93
C ASN A 35 6.35 -7.30 1.25
N ARG A 36 5.22 -7.56 0.62
CA ARG A 36 4.02 -6.76 0.80
C ARG A 36 2.75 -7.57 0.64
N PHE A 37 1.72 -7.16 1.34
CA PHE A 37 0.37 -7.67 1.16
C PHE A 37 -0.66 -6.62 1.57
N MET A 38 -1.86 -6.76 1.04
CA MET A 38 -2.99 -5.90 1.39
C MET A 38 -4.07 -6.72 2.10
N ILE A 39 -4.57 -6.20 3.21
CA ILE A 39 -5.78 -6.72 3.85
C ILE A 39 -6.98 -5.99 3.27
N ALA A 40 -7.85 -6.69 2.60
CA ALA A 40 -9.09 -6.16 2.02
C ALA A 40 -10.29 -7.01 2.39
N ALA A 41 -11.49 -6.56 2.07
CA ALA A 41 -12.73 -7.30 2.35
C ALA A 41 -13.80 -6.97 1.31
N PRO A 42 -14.86 -7.80 1.17
CA PRO A 42 -15.97 -7.50 0.25
C PRO A 42 -16.78 -6.28 0.64
N LYS A 43 -16.76 -5.88 1.93
CA LYS A 43 -17.54 -4.75 2.45
C LYS A 43 -16.88 -4.12 3.68
N SER A 44 -17.36 -2.94 4.06
CA SER A 44 -16.98 -2.30 5.32
C SER A 44 -17.45 -3.14 6.53
N GLY A 45 -16.78 -2.96 7.68
CA GLY A 45 -17.13 -3.66 8.92
C GLY A 45 -16.74 -5.15 8.98
N SER A 46 -15.93 -5.64 8.03
CA SER A 46 -15.49 -7.05 7.98
C SER A 46 -14.23 -7.35 8.83
N GLY A 47 -13.82 -6.45 9.72
CA GLY A 47 -12.69 -6.68 10.63
C GLY A 47 -11.30 -6.39 10.05
N LYS A 48 -11.19 -5.73 8.88
CA LYS A 48 -9.91 -5.39 8.26
C LYS A 48 -8.93 -4.76 9.24
N THR A 49 -9.33 -3.66 9.87
CA THR A 49 -8.49 -2.88 10.78
C THR A 49 -7.99 -3.71 11.95
N MET A 50 -8.84 -4.54 12.54
CA MET A 50 -8.43 -5.41 13.65
C MET A 50 -7.37 -6.43 13.21
N ILE A 51 -7.56 -7.06 12.05
CA ILE A 51 -6.61 -8.03 11.50
C ILE A 51 -5.32 -7.33 11.11
N THR A 52 -5.40 -6.15 10.50
CA THR A 52 -4.21 -5.35 10.14
C THR A 52 -3.39 -5.03 11.39
N CYS A 53 -4.02 -4.50 12.44
CA CYS A 53 -3.34 -4.19 13.70
C CYS A 53 -2.68 -5.42 14.34
N ALA A 54 -3.36 -6.56 14.35
CA ALA A 54 -2.82 -7.81 14.87
C ALA A 54 -1.59 -8.29 14.08
N LEU A 55 -1.64 -8.21 12.75
CA LEU A 55 -0.50 -8.59 11.89
C LEU A 55 0.67 -7.62 12.01
N LEU A 56 0.41 -6.31 12.08
CA LEU A 56 1.45 -5.32 12.32
C LEU A 56 2.18 -5.56 13.65
N GLN A 57 1.41 -5.83 14.71
CA GLN A 57 1.99 -6.16 16.03
C GLN A 57 2.80 -7.45 15.98
N LEU A 58 2.27 -8.50 15.36
CA LEU A 58 2.94 -9.79 15.23
C LEU A 58 4.27 -9.67 14.47
N LEU A 59 4.29 -8.98 13.35
CA LEU A 59 5.50 -8.76 12.55
C LEU A 59 6.54 -7.99 13.35
N LYS A 60 6.12 -6.93 14.05
CA LYS A 60 6.99 -6.12 14.90
C LYS A 60 7.57 -6.96 16.06
N ASP A 61 6.75 -7.74 16.75
CA ASP A 61 7.20 -8.62 17.85
C ASP A 61 8.15 -9.73 17.36
N SER A 62 8.04 -10.08 16.07
CA SER A 62 8.98 -10.99 15.40
C SER A 62 10.29 -10.32 14.98
N GLY A 63 10.52 -9.07 15.38
CA GLY A 63 11.74 -8.30 15.07
C GLY A 63 11.83 -7.79 13.63
N LYS A 64 10.69 -7.71 12.92
CA LYS A 64 10.64 -7.19 11.56
C LYS A 64 10.45 -5.68 11.53
N ASN A 65 11.12 -5.00 10.59
CA ASN A 65 10.82 -3.62 10.25
C ASN A 65 9.59 -3.60 9.35
N VAL A 66 8.57 -2.87 9.77
CA VAL A 66 7.26 -2.87 9.10
C VAL A 66 6.76 -1.46 8.87
N SER A 67 6.30 -1.18 7.65
CA SER A 67 5.50 0.00 7.34
C SER A 67 4.05 -0.38 7.09
N SER A 68 3.15 0.53 7.43
CA SER A 68 1.72 0.41 7.16
C SER A 68 1.24 1.48 6.20
N TYR A 69 0.34 1.09 5.30
CA TYR A 69 -0.30 2.00 4.35
C TYR A 69 -1.81 1.83 4.38
N LYS A 70 -2.54 2.91 4.56
CA LYS A 70 -3.99 2.91 4.47
C LYS A 70 -4.43 3.38 3.09
N CYS A 71 -5.32 2.63 2.44
CA CYS A 71 -5.98 3.06 1.22
C CYS A 71 -6.94 4.22 1.53
N GLY A 72 -6.87 5.28 0.74
CA GLY A 72 -7.73 6.45 0.89
C GLY A 72 -7.31 7.43 2.00
N PRO A 73 -8.07 8.52 2.17
CA PRO A 73 -7.73 9.63 3.08
C PRO A 73 -8.22 9.33 4.51
N ASP A 74 -7.74 8.27 5.11
CA ASP A 74 -8.05 7.90 6.50
C ASP A 74 -7.06 8.57 7.46
N TYR A 75 -7.56 9.11 8.56
CA TYR A 75 -6.75 9.78 9.57
C TYR A 75 -6.56 8.92 10.83
N ILE A 76 -7.54 8.09 11.15
CA ILE A 76 -7.62 7.38 12.42
C ILE A 76 -6.67 6.18 12.41
N ASP A 77 -6.76 5.32 11.41
CA ASP A 77 -5.98 4.10 11.34
C ASP A 77 -4.47 4.37 11.26
N PRO A 78 -3.96 5.26 10.37
CA PRO A 78 -2.54 5.61 10.35
C PRO A 78 -2.04 6.22 11.67
N MET A 79 -2.86 7.04 12.32
CA MET A 79 -2.51 7.62 13.61
C MET A 79 -2.42 6.54 14.71
N PHE A 80 -3.34 5.58 14.73
CA PHE A 80 -3.33 4.47 15.66
C PHE A 80 -2.10 3.58 15.44
N HIS A 81 -1.81 3.19 14.20
CA HIS A 81 -0.63 2.40 13.86
C HIS A 81 0.65 3.10 14.34
N LYS A 82 0.76 4.41 14.11
CA LYS A 82 1.94 5.19 14.49
C LYS A 82 2.06 5.40 16.00
N LYS A 83 0.98 5.82 16.67
CA LYS A 83 1.03 6.22 18.09
C LYS A 83 0.90 5.05 19.05
N VAL A 84 0.11 4.04 18.69
CA VAL A 84 -0.19 2.91 19.58
C VAL A 84 0.72 1.72 19.28
N LEU A 85 0.82 1.34 18.01
CA LEU A 85 1.66 0.20 17.60
C LEU A 85 3.13 0.60 17.38
N GLY A 86 3.43 1.89 17.23
CA GLY A 86 4.77 2.37 16.90
C GLY A 86 5.26 1.91 15.52
N VAL A 87 4.32 1.73 14.58
CA VAL A 87 4.58 1.36 13.19
C VAL A 87 4.43 2.60 12.31
N PRO A 88 5.43 2.97 11.50
CA PRO A 88 5.29 4.04 10.51
C PRO A 88 4.07 3.78 9.62
N SER A 89 3.23 4.77 9.46
CA SER A 89 2.00 4.61 8.71
C SER A 89 1.65 5.85 7.89
N LYS A 90 1.16 5.64 6.66
CA LYS A 90 0.76 6.66 5.71
C LYS A 90 -0.49 6.28 4.95
N ASN A 91 -1.05 7.26 4.25
CA ASN A 91 -2.11 7.04 3.28
C ASN A 91 -1.53 6.89 1.88
N LEU A 92 -2.12 6.00 1.09
CA LEU A 92 -1.95 5.93 -0.36
C LEU A 92 -3.33 6.04 -1.00
N ASP A 93 -3.48 6.98 -1.93
CA ASP A 93 -4.78 7.27 -2.51
C ASP A 93 -4.69 7.50 -4.01
N THR A 94 -5.17 6.52 -4.77
CA THR A 94 -5.20 6.56 -6.24
C THR A 94 -6.32 7.43 -6.80
N PHE A 95 -7.11 8.08 -5.96
CA PHE A 95 -8.05 9.11 -6.36
C PHE A 95 -7.38 10.48 -6.46
N PHE A 96 -6.53 10.82 -5.47
CA PHE A 96 -5.85 12.11 -5.42
C PHE A 96 -4.48 12.14 -6.11
N THR A 97 -3.85 10.97 -6.29
CA THR A 97 -2.55 10.87 -6.96
C THR A 97 -2.64 9.95 -8.17
N ASP A 98 -1.89 10.26 -9.22
CA ASP A 98 -1.73 9.35 -10.35
C ASP A 98 -0.96 8.08 -9.94
N GLU A 99 -1.00 7.06 -10.78
CA GLU A 99 -0.37 5.76 -10.51
C GLU A 99 1.14 5.88 -10.25
N LYS A 100 1.83 6.71 -11.03
CA LYS A 100 3.28 6.92 -10.90
C LYS A 100 3.62 7.58 -9.57
N THR A 101 2.90 8.62 -9.20
CA THR A 101 3.07 9.31 -7.91
C THR A 101 2.73 8.39 -6.75
N THR A 102 1.67 7.58 -6.86
CA THR A 102 1.29 6.58 -5.86
C THR A 102 2.41 5.56 -5.63
N VAL A 103 3.00 5.03 -6.71
CA VAL A 103 4.13 4.10 -6.62
C VAL A 103 5.35 4.77 -6.00
N GLN A 104 5.65 6.01 -6.39
CA GLN A 104 6.77 6.76 -5.81
C GLN A 104 6.59 6.99 -4.31
N LEU A 105 5.41 7.42 -3.86
CA LEU A 105 5.09 7.59 -2.44
C LEU A 105 5.18 6.26 -1.66
N PHE A 106 4.84 5.16 -2.31
CA PHE A 106 4.97 3.82 -1.73
C PHE A 106 6.44 3.42 -1.55
N LEU A 107 7.36 3.87 -2.42
CA LEU A 107 8.79 3.54 -2.39
C LEU A 107 9.62 4.47 -1.50
N ASP A 108 9.31 5.77 -1.47
CA ASP A 108 10.19 6.85 -0.98
C ASP A 108 10.64 6.72 0.49
N GLU A 109 10.00 5.89 1.30
CA GLU A 109 10.30 5.84 2.74
C GLU A 109 10.58 4.43 3.28
N ARG A 110 11.02 3.52 2.41
CA ARG A 110 11.07 2.10 2.72
C ARG A 110 12.44 1.45 2.62
N ALA A 111 13.49 2.25 2.64
CA ALA A 111 14.85 1.76 2.40
C ALA A 111 15.28 0.57 3.29
N ASP A 112 14.66 0.42 4.47
CA ASP A 112 15.03 -0.59 5.46
C ASP A 112 13.86 -1.46 5.96
N ASP A 113 12.68 -1.42 5.28
CA ASP A 113 11.52 -2.20 5.72
C ASP A 113 11.55 -3.63 5.20
N ASP A 114 11.36 -4.60 6.10
CA ASP A 114 11.18 -6.01 5.75
C ASP A 114 9.81 -6.26 5.12
N PHE A 115 8.77 -5.54 5.60
CA PHE A 115 7.37 -5.72 5.18
C PHE A 115 6.63 -4.41 5.01
N ALA A 116 5.75 -4.38 3.99
CA ALA A 116 4.70 -3.38 3.83
C ALA A 116 3.33 -4.02 3.98
N VAL A 117 2.56 -3.54 4.92
CA VAL A 117 1.18 -3.97 5.10
C VAL A 117 0.25 -2.85 4.63
N LEU A 118 -0.56 -3.14 3.62
CA LEU A 118 -1.57 -2.22 3.13
C LEU A 118 -2.93 -2.61 3.72
N GLU A 119 -3.73 -1.62 4.10
CA GLU A 119 -5.10 -1.83 4.54
C GLU A 119 -6.06 -1.17 3.57
N GLY A 120 -6.98 -1.97 3.03
CA GLY A 120 -8.02 -1.50 2.14
C GLY A 120 -9.10 -0.70 2.86
N VAL A 121 -9.82 0.11 2.09
CA VAL A 121 -10.96 0.90 2.54
C VAL A 121 -12.26 0.30 1.98
N MET A 122 -13.37 0.42 2.69
CA MET A 122 -14.71 -0.05 2.25
C MET A 122 -14.68 -1.50 1.73
N GLY A 123 -15.41 -1.82 0.68
CA GLY A 123 -15.28 -3.06 -0.08
C GLY A 123 -14.12 -3.00 -1.08
N LEU A 124 -13.60 -4.17 -1.45
CA LEU A 124 -12.43 -4.31 -2.32
C LEU A 124 -12.56 -3.52 -3.63
N TYR A 125 -13.73 -3.53 -4.22
CA TYR A 125 -14.03 -2.91 -5.52
C TYR A 125 -14.79 -1.57 -5.40
N ASP A 126 -15.03 -1.08 -4.18
CA ASP A 126 -15.74 0.17 -3.97
C ASP A 126 -14.82 1.35 -4.34
N GLY A 127 -14.93 1.80 -5.56
CA GLY A 127 -14.18 2.93 -6.10
C GLY A 127 -15.08 4.11 -6.45
N LEU A 128 -14.61 4.97 -7.32
CA LEU A 128 -15.27 6.23 -7.69
C LEU A 128 -16.71 5.99 -8.21
N GLY A 129 -17.68 6.59 -7.52
CA GLY A 129 -19.09 6.48 -7.87
C GLY A 129 -19.69 5.07 -7.78
N GLY A 130 -18.96 4.11 -7.19
CA GLY A 130 -19.41 2.71 -7.10
C GLY A 130 -19.41 1.95 -8.44
N ILE A 131 -18.84 2.54 -9.50
CA ILE A 131 -18.85 1.99 -10.86
C ILE A 131 -17.42 1.77 -11.38
N TYR A 132 -16.52 2.67 -11.04
CA TYR A 132 -15.13 2.64 -11.50
C TYR A 132 -14.20 2.03 -10.44
N GLU A 133 -13.18 1.29 -10.89
CA GLU A 133 -12.17 0.74 -9.97
C GLU A 133 -11.26 1.81 -9.35
N GLN A 134 -11.17 3.00 -9.98
CA GLN A 134 -10.32 4.09 -9.52
C GLN A 134 -10.64 4.49 -8.08
N GLY A 135 -9.60 4.65 -7.26
CA GLY A 135 -9.73 4.99 -5.84
C GLY A 135 -10.12 3.80 -4.95
N SER A 136 -10.40 2.61 -5.53
CA SER A 136 -10.70 1.41 -4.75
C SER A 136 -9.44 0.76 -4.17
N SER A 137 -9.63 -0.10 -3.17
CA SER A 137 -8.56 -0.97 -2.64
C SER A 137 -7.97 -1.87 -3.73
N TYR A 138 -8.80 -2.37 -4.65
CA TYR A 138 -8.36 -3.16 -5.79
C TYR A 138 -7.44 -2.37 -6.72
N HIS A 139 -7.82 -1.12 -7.05
CA HIS A 139 -6.99 -0.26 -7.89
C HIS A 139 -5.62 0.01 -7.25
N LEU A 140 -5.60 0.35 -5.96
CA LEU A 140 -4.34 0.53 -5.24
C LEU A 140 -3.48 -0.74 -5.25
N ALA A 141 -4.07 -1.91 -4.99
CA ALA A 141 -3.35 -3.18 -5.03
C ALA A 141 -2.77 -3.48 -6.42
N LYS A 142 -3.51 -3.17 -7.49
CA LYS A 142 -3.07 -3.31 -8.89
C LYS A 142 -1.90 -2.38 -9.20
N VAL A 143 -2.01 -1.10 -8.85
CA VAL A 143 -0.96 -0.09 -9.06
C VAL A 143 0.31 -0.43 -8.30
N THR A 144 0.16 -0.88 -7.06
CA THR A 144 1.30 -1.28 -6.21
C THR A 144 1.70 -2.74 -6.38
N GLN A 145 1.09 -3.49 -7.30
CA GLN A 145 1.32 -4.93 -7.52
C GLN A 145 1.34 -5.74 -6.22
N THR A 146 0.42 -5.41 -5.31
CA THR A 146 0.36 -5.97 -3.96
C THR A 146 -0.62 -7.14 -3.93
N PRO A 147 -0.21 -8.35 -3.50
CA PRO A 147 -1.13 -9.47 -3.29
C PRO A 147 -2.14 -9.14 -2.20
N ILE A 148 -3.38 -9.63 -2.38
CA ILE A 148 -4.50 -9.34 -1.50
C ILE A 148 -4.82 -10.55 -0.63
N ILE A 149 -4.93 -10.33 0.68
CA ILE A 149 -5.53 -11.26 1.64
C ILE A 149 -6.95 -10.76 1.90
N LEU A 150 -7.95 -11.57 1.55
CA LEU A 150 -9.34 -11.20 1.65
C LEU A 150 -9.93 -11.63 3.00
N CYS A 151 -10.34 -10.65 3.80
CA CYS A 151 -11.10 -10.89 5.03
C CYS A 151 -12.54 -11.21 4.71
N LEU A 152 -12.97 -12.41 5.03
CA LEU A 152 -14.36 -12.86 4.91
C LEU A 152 -14.96 -13.09 6.29
N LEU A 153 -16.18 -12.58 6.50
CA LEU A 153 -16.95 -12.97 7.67
C LEU A 153 -17.50 -14.38 7.47
N TYR A 154 -17.40 -15.20 8.49
CA TYR A 154 -17.95 -16.57 8.46
C TYR A 154 -19.47 -16.60 8.22
N THR A 155 -20.16 -15.53 8.62
CA THR A 155 -21.60 -15.34 8.40
C THR A 155 -21.96 -14.87 6.99
N SER A 156 -20.99 -14.68 6.10
CA SER A 156 -21.29 -14.39 4.69
C SER A 156 -21.83 -15.65 4.03
N PRO A 157 -22.95 -15.55 3.28
CA PRO A 157 -23.51 -16.71 2.58
C PRO A 157 -22.46 -17.31 1.65
N SER A 158 -22.31 -18.62 1.70
CA SER A 158 -21.44 -19.35 0.77
C SER A 158 -22.30 -19.87 -0.39
N PRO A 159 -21.72 -20.11 -1.56
CA PRO A 159 -22.46 -20.69 -2.68
C PRO A 159 -23.05 -22.09 -2.40
N ARG A 160 -22.74 -22.67 -1.24
CA ARG A 160 -23.23 -23.99 -0.80
C ARG A 160 -24.26 -23.91 0.32
N ASP A 161 -24.54 -22.71 0.83
CA ASP A 161 -25.61 -22.44 1.79
C ASP A 161 -26.85 -21.96 1.02
#